data_b991082106bcbd8500cf2b21b3fca616
#
_entry.id   b991082106bcbd8500cf2b21b3fca616
#
_cell.length_a   1.000
_cell.length_b   1.000
_cell.length_c   1.000
_cell.angle_alpha   90.00
_cell.angle_beta   90.00
_cell.angle_gamma   90.00
#
_symmetry.space_group_name_H-M   'P 1'
#
loop_
_entity.id
_entity.type
_entity.pdbx_description
1 polymer ?
#
loop_
_entity_poly.entity_id
_entity_poly.type
_entity_poly.pdbx_seq_one_letter_code
_entity_poly.pdbx_strand_id
1 'polypeptide(L)'
;MSLKTLIIVFVFSCVVSCSKVKNKQGSLVYVESPRLNLEEANRLSHLPLYCIDVEYPYRLGQTLGGPEDLLSPKTLHPAFYGCFDWHSAVHGHWSLVRLLKQFPDLENKELIKLQLLESISKENILKEVSYFDEVHNASFERTYGWAWLLKLAEELHNWEDPVGKQLERNLQPLTDLIVLKYISFLPKLNYPIRVGEHPNTAFGLSFAWDYAVSVGADKLMTVIKERSKDFYLKDQECPIIWEPGGYDFLSPCLEEAALMKRVLAPQIFSKWIDGFLPQLNDAGFTLEPGIVSDRTDGKLVHLDGLNFSRAWSLNVIAKDIEQYSHLNTIANLHINYSLPSVVGDSYEGGHWLASFAIYALNSINYQ
;
A
#
# COMPACT_ATOMS: atom_id res chain seq x y z
N MET A 1 44.72 46.98 -13.84
CA MET A 1 44.47 45.53 -13.83
C MET A 1 43.05 45.28 -13.44
N SER A 2 42.19 44.96 -14.40
CA SER A 2 40.72 44.77 -14.21
C SER A 2 40.42 43.28 -14.06
N LEU A 3 39.90 42.89 -12.90
CA LEU A 3 39.52 41.53 -12.59
C LEU A 3 38.10 41.32 -13.16
N LYS A 4 37.97 40.53 -14.23
CA LYS A 4 36.66 40.11 -14.81
C LYS A 4 36.14 38.91 -14.01
N THR A 5 35.07 39.13 -13.26
CA THR A 5 34.33 38.07 -12.56
C THR A 5 33.51 37.29 -13.58
N LEU A 6 33.80 36.00 -13.74
CA LEU A 6 33.10 35.07 -14.59
C LEU A 6 31.90 34.49 -13.78
N ILE A 7 30.70 34.91 -14.10
CA ILE A 7 29.48 34.34 -13.53
C ILE A 7 29.15 33.08 -14.35
N ILE A 8 29.31 31.91 -13.72
CA ILE A 8 28.86 30.62 -14.29
C ILE A 8 27.38 30.43 -13.88
N VAL A 9 26.49 30.59 -14.85
CA VAL A 9 25.06 30.27 -14.68
C VAL A 9 24.91 28.75 -14.89
N PHE A 10 24.63 28.03 -13.80
CA PHE A 10 24.21 26.64 -13.88
C PHE A 10 22.74 26.61 -14.32
N VAL A 11 22.51 26.24 -15.59
CA VAL A 11 21.18 25.92 -16.08
C VAL A 11 20.87 24.49 -15.61
N PHE A 12 20.01 24.35 -14.60
CA PHE A 12 19.43 23.08 -14.23
C PHE A 12 18.41 22.69 -15.31
N SER A 13 18.80 21.83 -16.21
CA SER A 13 17.87 21.18 -17.15
C SER A 13 17.04 20.15 -16.38
N CYS A 14 15.80 20.49 -16.02
CA CYS A 14 14.83 19.48 -15.63
C CYS A 14 14.59 18.55 -16.81
N VAL A 15 15.13 17.33 -16.74
CA VAL A 15 14.80 16.27 -17.69
C VAL A 15 13.41 15.75 -17.33
N VAL A 16 12.37 16.23 -18.02
CA VAL A 16 11.04 15.65 -17.95
C VAL A 16 11.10 14.29 -18.64
N SER A 17 11.00 13.21 -17.88
CA SER A 17 10.91 11.86 -18.42
C SER A 17 9.47 11.62 -18.89
N CYS A 18 9.25 11.60 -20.20
CA CYS A 18 7.96 11.26 -20.81
C CYS A 18 8.06 9.90 -21.52
N SER A 19 7.17 8.98 -21.18
CA SER A 19 7.01 7.68 -21.83
C SER A 19 5.94 7.73 -22.93
N LYS A 20 6.05 6.87 -23.95
CA LYS A 20 5.10 6.85 -25.09
C LYS A 20 4.27 5.57 -25.08
N VAL A 21 2.94 5.69 -25.14
CA VAL A 21 2.00 4.57 -25.32
C VAL A 21 1.27 4.71 -26.64
N LYS A 22 0.98 3.60 -27.33
CA LYS A 22 0.10 3.59 -28.51
C LYS A 22 -1.35 3.48 -28.05
N ASN A 23 -2.20 4.41 -28.48
CA ASN A 23 -3.65 4.29 -28.29
C ASN A 23 -4.24 3.27 -29.29
N LYS A 24 -5.55 2.93 -29.13
CA LYS A 24 -6.29 2.02 -30.04
C LYS A 24 -6.26 2.43 -31.53
N GLN A 25 -5.85 3.68 -31.83
CA GLN A 25 -5.71 4.22 -33.19
C GLN A 25 -4.26 4.26 -33.66
N GLY A 26 -3.30 3.70 -32.87
CA GLY A 26 -1.87 3.65 -33.26
C GLY A 26 -1.11 4.95 -33.06
N SER A 27 -1.70 6.01 -32.52
CA SER A 27 -0.99 7.24 -32.19
C SER A 27 -0.26 7.11 -30.85
N LEU A 28 0.97 7.65 -30.81
CA LEU A 28 1.78 7.69 -29.59
C LEU A 28 1.18 8.75 -28.63
N VAL A 29 0.75 8.31 -27.45
CA VAL A 29 0.34 9.19 -26.37
C VAL A 29 1.52 9.39 -25.44
N TYR A 30 1.82 10.63 -25.10
CA TYR A 30 2.81 10.96 -24.08
C TYR A 30 2.14 10.86 -22.72
N VAL A 31 2.64 9.95 -21.89
CA VAL A 31 2.21 9.81 -20.50
C VAL A 31 3.29 10.44 -19.62
N GLU A 32 2.93 11.52 -18.92
CA GLU A 32 3.82 12.14 -17.94
C GLU A 32 4.01 11.19 -16.76
N SER A 33 5.24 11.08 -16.27
CA SER A 33 5.52 10.32 -15.05
C SER A 33 5.03 11.11 -13.83
N PRO A 34 4.02 10.63 -13.10
CA PRO A 34 3.50 11.33 -11.93
C PRO A 34 4.58 11.38 -10.84
N ARG A 35 4.57 12.44 -10.03
CA ARG A 35 5.58 12.66 -8.98
C ARG A 35 4.92 13.04 -7.68
N LEU A 36 5.38 12.42 -6.61
CA LEU A 36 5.10 12.88 -5.26
C LEU A 36 6.09 14.01 -4.92
N ASN A 37 5.67 15.25 -5.09
CA ASN A 37 6.41 16.45 -4.66
C ASN A 37 5.79 17.01 -3.37
N LEU A 38 6.34 18.10 -2.82
CA LEU A 38 5.86 18.70 -1.57
C LEU A 38 4.41 19.19 -1.68
N GLU A 39 4.01 19.78 -2.81
CA GLU A 39 2.64 20.26 -3.04
C GLU A 39 1.65 19.09 -3.00
N GLU A 40 1.96 18.02 -3.73
CA GLU A 40 1.14 16.81 -3.75
C GLU A 40 1.14 16.10 -2.40
N ALA A 41 2.27 16.07 -1.70
CA ALA A 41 2.38 15.53 -0.34
C ALA A 41 1.47 16.29 0.65
N ASN A 42 1.46 17.62 0.59
CA ASN A 42 0.55 18.45 1.38
C ASN A 42 -0.92 18.13 1.04
N ARG A 43 -1.27 18.08 -0.24
CA ARG A 43 -2.63 17.76 -0.70
C ARG A 43 -3.10 16.40 -0.19
N LEU A 44 -2.27 15.36 -0.33
CA LEU A 44 -2.61 14.00 0.08
C LEU A 44 -2.61 13.81 1.60
N SER A 45 -1.83 14.60 2.36
CA SER A 45 -1.79 14.51 3.82
C SER A 45 -3.09 14.93 4.50
N HIS A 46 -3.90 15.76 3.84
CA HIS A 46 -5.16 16.26 4.41
C HIS A 46 -6.16 15.14 4.74
N LEU A 47 -6.29 14.11 3.90
CA LEU A 47 -7.24 13.03 4.13
C LEU A 47 -6.96 12.25 5.42
N PRO A 48 -5.76 11.64 5.59
CA PRO A 48 -5.47 10.92 6.82
C PRO A 48 -5.40 11.84 8.04
N LEU A 49 -4.85 13.06 7.92
CA LEU A 49 -4.77 14.02 9.02
C LEU A 49 -6.16 14.41 9.55
N TYR A 50 -7.15 14.49 8.66
CA TYR A 50 -8.51 14.88 9.01
C TYR A 50 -9.34 13.75 9.61
N CYS A 51 -8.96 12.48 9.39
CA CYS A 51 -9.80 11.35 9.78
C CYS A 51 -9.24 10.48 10.91
N ILE A 52 -7.93 10.50 11.21
CA ILE A 52 -7.34 9.56 12.18
C ILE A 52 -7.85 9.71 13.61
N ASP A 53 -8.42 10.85 13.98
CA ASP A 53 -9.01 11.16 15.29
C ASP A 53 -10.54 11.37 15.24
N VAL A 54 -11.18 11.11 14.09
CA VAL A 54 -12.63 11.20 13.89
C VAL A 54 -13.28 9.84 14.10
N GLU A 55 -14.01 9.70 15.24
CA GLU A 55 -14.56 8.40 15.65
C GLU A 55 -15.71 7.92 14.76
N TYR A 56 -16.53 8.81 14.19
CA TYR A 56 -17.72 8.44 13.41
C TYR A 56 -17.80 9.18 12.08
N PRO A 57 -18.36 8.51 11.00
CA PRO A 57 -18.91 7.15 10.98
C PRO A 57 -17.83 6.09 11.10
N TYR A 58 -18.14 4.92 11.70
CA TYR A 58 -17.16 3.83 11.91
C TYR A 58 -17.79 2.46 11.70
N ARG A 59 -17.08 1.58 11.02
CA ARG A 59 -17.44 0.20 10.77
C ARG A 59 -16.67 -0.72 11.72
N LEU A 60 -17.33 -1.24 12.74
CA LEU A 60 -16.78 -2.28 13.61
C LEU A 60 -16.77 -3.63 12.87
N GLY A 61 -15.61 -4.22 12.67
CA GLY A 61 -15.44 -5.53 12.10
C GLY A 61 -15.30 -6.66 13.14
N GLN A 62 -15.99 -6.57 14.29
CA GLN A 62 -15.80 -7.47 15.43
C GLN A 62 -16.84 -8.59 15.53
N THR A 63 -16.46 -9.67 16.21
CA THR A 63 -17.39 -10.71 16.71
C THR A 63 -17.62 -10.48 18.20
N LEU A 64 -18.89 -10.38 18.62
CA LEU A 64 -19.24 -10.21 20.04
C LEU A 64 -19.30 -11.58 20.73
N GLY A 65 -18.60 -11.73 21.83
CA GLY A 65 -18.72 -12.87 22.74
C GLY A 65 -19.87 -12.69 23.73
N GLY A 66 -20.23 -11.43 24.04
CA GLY A 66 -21.32 -11.04 24.91
C GLY A 66 -21.73 -9.57 24.72
N PRO A 67 -22.80 -9.09 25.38
CA PRO A 67 -23.26 -7.72 25.26
C PRO A 67 -22.24 -6.69 25.80
N GLU A 68 -21.35 -7.09 26.70
CA GLU A 68 -20.26 -6.27 27.27
C GLU A 68 -19.20 -5.89 26.25
N ASP A 69 -19.10 -6.64 25.13
CA ASP A 69 -18.13 -6.36 24.07
C ASP A 69 -18.58 -5.22 23.15
N LEU A 70 -19.86 -4.80 23.25
CA LEU A 70 -20.38 -3.70 22.44
C LEU A 70 -19.97 -2.36 23.05
N LEU A 71 -18.78 -1.90 22.67
CA LEU A 71 -18.20 -0.63 23.11
C LEU A 71 -17.99 0.31 21.91
N SER A 72 -17.69 1.58 22.21
CA SER A 72 -17.40 2.55 21.15
C SER A 72 -16.07 2.25 20.45
N PRO A 73 -15.90 2.67 19.17
CA PRO A 73 -14.65 2.47 18.42
C PRO A 73 -13.42 2.94 19.20
N LYS A 74 -13.46 4.15 19.77
CA LYS A 74 -12.35 4.71 20.54
C LYS A 74 -12.04 3.92 21.82
N THR A 75 -13.04 3.29 22.42
CA THR A 75 -12.83 2.44 23.61
C THR A 75 -12.16 1.12 23.24
N LEU A 76 -12.56 0.50 22.11
CA LEU A 76 -12.05 -0.77 21.63
C LEU A 76 -10.64 -0.60 21.00
N HIS A 77 -10.46 0.45 20.20
CA HIS A 77 -9.30 0.70 19.35
C HIS A 77 -8.71 2.09 19.57
N PRO A 78 -8.20 2.39 20.79
CA PRO A 78 -7.78 3.75 21.11
C PRO A 78 -6.59 4.27 20.26
N ALA A 79 -5.82 3.37 19.65
CA ALA A 79 -4.77 3.76 18.71
C ALA A 79 -5.30 3.98 17.28
N PHE A 80 -6.36 3.26 16.87
CA PHE A 80 -6.80 3.19 15.47
C PHE A 80 -8.33 3.27 15.33
N TYR A 81 -8.96 4.24 15.99
CA TYR A 81 -10.41 4.43 16.00
C TYR A 81 -10.98 5.37 14.93
N GLY A 82 -10.10 6.02 14.15
CA GLY A 82 -10.52 6.98 13.13
C GLY A 82 -10.66 6.37 11.74
N CYS A 83 -10.82 7.23 10.74
CA CYS A 83 -10.82 6.88 9.31
C CYS A 83 -11.76 5.72 8.95
N PHE A 84 -12.98 5.69 9.51
CA PHE A 84 -14.05 4.76 9.16
C PHE A 84 -13.88 3.30 9.63
N ASP A 85 -12.67 2.74 9.71
CA ASP A 85 -12.38 1.41 10.23
C ASP A 85 -10.92 1.27 10.68
N TRP A 86 -10.62 0.15 11.35
CA TRP A 86 -9.30 -0.08 11.96
C TRP A 86 -8.16 -0.05 10.94
N HIS A 87 -8.29 -0.79 9.82
CA HIS A 87 -7.22 -0.84 8.83
C HIS A 87 -7.02 0.49 8.11
N SER A 88 -8.09 1.23 7.83
CA SER A 88 -7.98 2.55 7.23
C SER A 88 -7.29 3.55 8.16
N ALA A 89 -7.54 3.48 9.48
CA ALA A 89 -6.77 4.24 10.47
C ALA A 89 -5.29 3.87 10.40
N VAL A 90 -4.94 2.57 10.37
CA VAL A 90 -3.54 2.11 10.32
C VAL A 90 -2.81 2.63 9.09
N HIS A 91 -3.39 2.49 7.89
CA HIS A 91 -2.70 2.99 6.70
C HIS A 91 -2.78 4.52 6.54
N GLY A 92 -3.73 5.18 7.19
CA GLY A 92 -3.71 6.63 7.40
C GLY A 92 -2.49 7.07 8.21
N HIS A 93 -2.20 6.40 9.32
CA HIS A 93 -0.99 6.62 10.12
C HIS A 93 0.29 6.33 9.31
N TRP A 94 0.32 5.22 8.56
CA TRP A 94 1.43 4.94 7.65
C TRP A 94 1.68 6.08 6.65
N SER A 95 0.61 6.61 6.04
CA SER A 95 0.69 7.71 5.08
C SER A 95 1.35 8.94 5.69
N LEU A 96 0.93 9.34 6.90
CA LEU A 96 1.48 10.49 7.60
C LEU A 96 2.96 10.29 7.97
N VAL A 97 3.32 9.10 8.47
CA VAL A 97 4.72 8.75 8.77
C VAL A 97 5.57 8.81 7.50
N ARG A 98 5.08 8.22 6.40
CA ARG A 98 5.77 8.24 5.11
C ARG A 98 6.03 9.65 4.59
N LEU A 99 5.01 10.51 4.64
CA LEU A 99 5.11 11.89 4.18
C LEU A 99 6.04 12.72 5.07
N LEU A 100 5.97 12.61 6.40
CA LEU A 100 6.91 13.28 7.33
C LEU A 100 8.36 12.89 7.07
N LYS A 101 8.62 11.61 6.81
CA LYS A 101 9.96 11.11 6.53
C LYS A 101 10.51 11.64 5.20
N GLN A 102 9.65 11.73 4.18
CA GLN A 102 10.07 12.13 2.84
C GLN A 102 10.13 13.65 2.65
N PHE A 103 9.28 14.40 3.36
CA PHE A 103 9.13 15.85 3.23
C PHE A 103 9.28 16.56 4.57
N PRO A 104 10.52 16.95 4.95
CA PRO A 104 10.77 17.66 6.21
C PRO A 104 10.04 19.02 6.33
N ASP A 105 9.62 19.59 5.20
CA ASP A 105 8.88 20.84 5.11
C ASP A 105 7.38 20.67 4.90
N LEU A 106 6.84 19.45 5.18
CA LEU A 106 5.40 19.15 5.09
C LEU A 106 4.62 20.13 5.98
N GLU A 107 3.50 20.65 5.45
CA GLU A 107 2.57 21.46 6.23
C GLU A 107 2.02 20.64 7.41
N ASN A 108 1.70 21.32 8.49
CA ASN A 108 1.16 20.68 9.71
C ASN A 108 2.03 19.57 10.33
N LYS A 109 3.33 19.47 9.99
CA LYS A 109 4.23 18.42 10.48
C LYS A 109 4.24 18.27 11.99
N GLU A 110 4.20 19.36 12.74
CA GLU A 110 4.20 19.31 14.22
C GLU A 110 2.85 18.77 14.76
N LEU A 111 1.72 19.16 14.14
CA LEU A 111 0.40 18.62 14.47
C LEU A 111 0.35 17.12 14.16
N ILE A 112 0.85 16.70 13.00
CA ILE A 112 0.91 15.29 12.62
C ILE A 112 1.74 14.50 13.64
N LYS A 113 2.92 14.99 14.04
CA LYS A 113 3.75 14.33 15.06
C LYS A 113 3.02 14.18 16.40
N LEU A 114 2.31 15.22 16.83
CA LEU A 114 1.52 15.17 18.07
C LEU A 114 0.41 14.13 18.01
N GLN A 115 -0.38 14.11 16.94
CA GLN A 115 -1.45 13.12 16.77
C GLN A 115 -0.91 11.69 16.71
N LEU A 116 0.20 11.45 15.98
CA LEU A 116 0.84 10.14 15.93
C LEU A 116 1.32 9.68 17.32
N LEU A 117 1.90 10.57 18.12
CA LEU A 117 2.36 10.26 19.48
C LEU A 117 1.20 9.99 20.43
N GLU A 118 0.07 10.67 20.28
CA GLU A 118 -1.15 10.45 21.06
C GLU A 118 -1.77 9.09 20.69
N SER A 119 -1.96 8.82 19.41
CA SER A 119 -2.56 7.58 18.91
C SER A 119 -1.70 6.36 19.24
N ILE A 120 -0.41 6.37 18.86
CA ILE A 120 0.53 5.26 19.07
C ILE A 120 1.23 5.43 20.43
N SER A 121 0.48 5.73 21.47
CA SER A 121 0.99 5.71 22.85
C SER A 121 1.12 4.25 23.33
N LYS A 122 2.03 4.01 24.29
CA LYS A 122 2.22 2.68 24.87
C LYS A 122 0.92 2.12 25.46
N GLU A 123 0.11 2.97 26.11
CA GLU A 123 -1.16 2.57 26.73
C GLU A 123 -2.16 2.11 25.66
N ASN A 124 -2.35 2.90 24.61
CA ASN A 124 -3.27 2.59 23.52
C ASN A 124 -2.89 1.29 22.82
N ILE A 125 -1.60 1.11 22.51
CA ILE A 125 -1.11 -0.12 21.87
C ILE A 125 -1.30 -1.37 22.74
N LEU A 126 -1.13 -1.27 24.06
CA LEU A 126 -1.41 -2.41 24.94
C LEU A 126 -2.90 -2.77 24.97
N LYS A 127 -3.81 -1.81 24.80
CA LYS A 127 -5.25 -2.10 24.62
C LYS A 127 -5.54 -2.80 23.30
N GLU A 128 -4.90 -2.36 22.19
CA GLU A 128 -5.00 -3.06 20.91
C GLU A 128 -4.51 -4.51 21.04
N VAL A 129 -3.36 -4.74 21.69
CA VAL A 129 -2.83 -6.10 21.95
C VAL A 129 -3.86 -6.94 22.69
N SER A 130 -4.47 -6.39 23.77
CA SER A 130 -5.48 -7.12 24.54
C SER A 130 -6.70 -7.48 23.68
N TYR A 131 -7.16 -6.57 22.82
CA TYR A 131 -8.26 -6.83 21.91
C TYR A 131 -7.96 -7.98 20.92
N PHE A 132 -6.75 -7.98 20.33
CA PHE A 132 -6.34 -9.04 19.40
C PHE A 132 -6.10 -10.41 20.09
N ASP A 133 -5.87 -10.43 21.40
CA ASP A 133 -5.67 -11.68 22.17
C ASP A 133 -7.00 -12.34 22.56
N GLU A 134 -8.13 -11.61 22.49
CA GLU A 134 -9.45 -12.18 22.74
C GLU A 134 -9.79 -13.29 21.73
N VAL A 135 -10.39 -14.37 22.23
CA VAL A 135 -10.70 -15.58 21.41
C VAL A 135 -11.60 -15.24 20.23
N HIS A 136 -12.58 -14.38 20.42
CA HIS A 136 -13.53 -13.98 19.38
C HIS A 136 -12.90 -13.10 18.28
N ASN A 137 -11.77 -12.44 18.58
CA ASN A 137 -11.05 -11.55 17.68
C ASN A 137 -9.85 -12.21 17.00
N ALA A 138 -9.72 -13.54 17.10
CA ALA A 138 -8.57 -14.28 16.54
C ALA A 138 -8.33 -14.05 15.03
N SER A 139 -9.39 -13.74 14.27
CA SER A 139 -9.33 -13.45 12.83
C SER A 139 -9.58 -11.98 12.48
N PHE A 140 -9.65 -11.09 13.47
CA PHE A 140 -9.86 -9.67 13.23
C PHE A 140 -8.76 -9.12 12.31
N GLU A 141 -9.15 -8.37 11.29
CA GLU A 141 -8.30 -7.73 10.30
C GLU A 141 -7.37 -8.65 9.45
N ARG A 142 -7.60 -9.95 9.46
CA ARG A 142 -6.78 -10.95 8.75
C ARG A 142 -7.11 -11.00 7.24
N THR A 143 -6.17 -10.73 6.33
CA THR A 143 -4.75 -10.37 6.54
C THR A 143 -4.47 -8.91 6.19
N TYR A 144 -5.45 -8.16 5.72
CA TYR A 144 -5.28 -6.82 5.17
C TYR A 144 -4.80 -5.80 6.22
N GLY A 145 -5.51 -5.69 7.33
CA GLY A 145 -5.11 -4.79 8.41
C GLY A 145 -3.77 -5.20 9.04
N TRP A 146 -3.51 -6.53 9.15
CA TRP A 146 -2.21 -7.03 9.62
C TRP A 146 -1.08 -6.58 8.68
N ALA A 147 -1.30 -6.63 7.37
CA ALA A 147 -0.32 -6.23 6.36
C ALA A 147 0.00 -4.73 6.48
N TRP A 148 -1.01 -3.88 6.60
CA TRP A 148 -0.82 -2.45 6.77
C TRP A 148 -0.15 -2.09 8.09
N LEU A 149 -0.44 -2.83 9.18
CA LEU A 149 0.28 -2.63 10.46
C LEU A 149 1.77 -2.94 10.31
N LEU A 150 2.13 -4.04 9.64
CA LEU A 150 3.53 -4.36 9.37
C LEU A 150 4.18 -3.34 8.42
N LYS A 151 3.42 -2.77 7.49
CA LYS A 151 3.90 -1.69 6.62
C LYS A 151 4.18 -0.40 7.40
N LEU A 152 3.33 -0.06 8.36
CA LEU A 152 3.58 1.04 9.30
C LEU A 152 4.83 0.77 10.17
N ALA A 153 4.96 -0.44 10.70
CA ALA A 153 6.11 -0.84 11.50
C ALA A 153 7.44 -0.77 10.71
N GLU A 154 7.43 -1.22 9.45
CA GLU A 154 8.56 -1.09 8.52
C GLU A 154 8.95 0.38 8.31
N GLU A 155 7.97 1.24 8.08
CA GLU A 155 8.22 2.67 7.83
C GLU A 155 8.84 3.34 9.06
N LEU A 156 8.35 3.02 10.27
CA LEU A 156 8.91 3.50 11.55
C LEU A 156 10.30 2.95 11.81
N HIS A 157 10.55 1.66 11.51
CA HIS A 157 11.87 1.04 11.64
C HIS A 157 12.93 1.79 10.84
N ASN A 158 12.58 2.18 9.62
CA ASN A 158 13.45 2.89 8.68
C ASN A 158 13.44 4.44 8.86
N TRP A 159 12.91 4.95 9.97
CA TRP A 159 12.87 6.38 10.24
C TRP A 159 13.75 6.76 11.44
N GLU A 160 14.85 7.45 11.17
CA GLU A 160 15.87 7.79 12.20
C GLU A 160 15.52 9.02 13.05
N ASP A 161 14.34 9.65 12.86
CA ASP A 161 13.84 10.73 13.72
C ASP A 161 13.54 10.20 15.13
N PRO A 162 13.86 10.94 16.22
CA PRO A 162 13.56 10.55 17.59
C PRO A 162 12.08 10.19 17.82
N VAL A 163 11.16 10.92 17.17
CA VAL A 163 9.71 10.60 17.21
C VAL A 163 9.45 9.26 16.54
N GLY A 164 10.04 9.02 15.37
CA GLY A 164 9.92 7.72 14.68
C GLY A 164 10.37 6.56 15.55
N LYS A 165 11.51 6.68 16.21
CA LYS A 165 12.04 5.65 17.14
C LYS A 165 11.19 5.49 18.41
N GLN A 166 10.53 6.53 18.87
CA GLN A 166 9.57 6.41 19.97
C GLN A 166 8.30 5.66 19.54
N LEU A 167 7.74 6.01 18.38
CA LEU A 167 6.56 5.35 17.81
C LEU A 167 6.84 3.87 17.51
N GLU A 168 8.02 3.53 16.95
CA GLU A 168 8.47 2.17 16.73
C GLU A 168 8.44 1.35 18.04
N ARG A 169 9.09 1.85 19.09
CA ARG A 169 9.10 1.17 20.41
C ARG A 169 7.69 1.00 20.99
N ASN A 170 6.82 2.00 20.83
CA ASN A 170 5.46 1.91 21.33
C ASN A 170 4.64 0.87 20.56
N LEU A 171 4.78 0.81 19.22
CA LEU A 171 4.04 -0.10 18.33
C LEU A 171 4.51 -1.56 18.46
N GLN A 172 5.75 -1.78 18.90
CA GLN A 172 6.42 -3.09 18.87
C GLN A 172 5.59 -4.24 19.48
N PRO A 173 4.92 -4.10 20.65
CA PRO A 173 4.12 -5.20 21.20
C PRO A 173 3.01 -5.70 20.26
N LEU A 174 2.34 -4.79 19.57
CA LEU A 174 1.31 -5.15 18.59
C LEU A 174 1.93 -5.73 17.31
N THR A 175 3.05 -5.20 16.87
CA THR A 175 3.82 -5.73 15.74
C THR A 175 4.25 -7.17 15.98
N ASP A 176 4.81 -7.45 17.16
CA ASP A 176 5.24 -8.82 17.55
C ASP A 176 4.06 -9.80 17.54
N LEU A 177 2.90 -9.37 18.08
CA LEU A 177 1.69 -10.18 18.07
C LEU A 177 1.22 -10.50 16.64
N ILE A 178 1.21 -9.53 15.74
CA ILE A 178 0.81 -9.74 14.34
C ILE A 178 1.78 -10.67 13.61
N VAL A 179 3.10 -10.54 13.85
CA VAL A 179 4.12 -11.47 13.33
C VAL A 179 3.83 -12.91 13.80
N LEU A 180 3.52 -13.09 15.08
CA LEU A 180 3.16 -14.41 15.62
C LEU A 180 1.86 -14.95 15.00
N LYS A 181 0.85 -14.09 14.79
CA LYS A 181 -0.40 -14.45 14.10
C LYS A 181 -0.14 -14.93 12.66
N TYR A 182 0.71 -14.26 11.89
CA TYR A 182 1.11 -14.73 10.55
C TYR A 182 1.80 -16.09 10.60
N ILE A 183 2.81 -16.25 11.46
CA ILE A 183 3.56 -17.50 11.62
C ILE A 183 2.65 -18.68 12.02
N SER A 184 1.64 -18.43 12.85
CA SER A 184 0.71 -19.47 13.30
C SER A 184 -0.44 -19.76 12.31
N PHE A 185 -0.83 -18.77 11.51
CA PHE A 185 -1.95 -18.87 10.59
C PHE A 185 -1.56 -19.48 9.23
N LEU A 186 -0.48 -19.00 8.63
CA LEU A 186 -0.10 -19.37 7.26
C LEU A 186 0.05 -20.90 7.06
N PRO A 187 0.62 -21.69 7.99
CA PRO A 187 0.68 -23.14 7.84
C PRO A 187 -0.69 -23.83 7.83
N LYS A 188 -1.73 -23.17 8.37
CA LYS A 188 -3.11 -23.71 8.41
C LYS A 188 -3.91 -23.39 7.17
N LEU A 189 -3.49 -22.42 6.36
CA LEU A 189 -4.18 -22.00 5.15
C LEU A 189 -3.81 -22.97 4.02
N ASN A 190 -4.74 -23.86 3.64
CA ASN A 190 -4.52 -24.83 2.57
C ASN A 190 -4.57 -24.21 1.17
N TYR A 191 -5.39 -23.19 0.98
CA TYR A 191 -5.62 -22.54 -0.32
C TYR A 191 -5.47 -21.03 -0.17
N PRO A 192 -4.80 -20.32 -1.09
CA PRO A 192 -4.74 -18.87 -1.07
C PRO A 192 -6.08 -18.26 -1.48
N ILE A 193 -6.36 -17.07 -0.98
CA ILE A 193 -7.53 -16.28 -1.35
C ILE A 193 -7.12 -15.33 -2.47
N ARG A 194 -7.75 -15.49 -3.67
CA ARG A 194 -7.43 -14.76 -4.90
C ARG A 194 -8.55 -13.78 -5.29
N VAL A 195 -8.97 -12.93 -4.36
CA VAL A 195 -9.99 -11.90 -4.61
C VAL A 195 -9.35 -10.53 -4.74
N GLY A 196 -10.02 -9.61 -5.41
CA GLY A 196 -9.57 -8.22 -5.53
C GLY A 196 -9.88 -7.35 -4.31
N GLU A 197 -10.04 -7.95 -3.12
CA GLU A 197 -10.47 -7.29 -1.89
C GLU A 197 -9.57 -7.66 -0.70
N HIS A 198 -9.94 -7.14 0.51
CA HIS A 198 -9.20 -7.26 1.77
C HIS A 198 -8.58 -8.65 2.07
N PRO A 199 -9.27 -9.80 1.85
CA PRO A 199 -8.67 -11.08 2.22
C PRO A 199 -7.62 -11.60 1.22
N ASN A 200 -7.23 -10.81 0.20
CA ASN A 200 -6.21 -11.21 -0.78
C ASN A 200 -4.92 -11.66 -0.10
N THR A 201 -4.55 -12.94 -0.31
CA THR A 201 -3.39 -13.52 0.35
C THR A 201 -2.08 -12.95 -0.18
N ALA A 202 -1.95 -12.73 -1.47
CA ALA A 202 -0.70 -12.25 -2.07
C ALA A 202 -0.37 -10.82 -1.62
N PHE A 203 -1.36 -9.92 -1.56
CA PHE A 203 -1.20 -8.58 -0.99
C PHE A 203 -0.73 -8.66 0.47
N GLY A 204 -1.45 -9.45 1.31
CA GLY A 204 -1.11 -9.58 2.72
C GLY A 204 0.31 -10.09 2.95
N LEU A 205 0.78 -11.04 2.12
CA LEU A 205 2.13 -11.59 2.19
C LEU A 205 3.19 -10.63 1.65
N SER A 206 2.88 -9.79 0.67
CA SER A 206 3.82 -8.82 0.10
C SER A 206 4.31 -7.82 1.15
N PHE A 207 3.41 -7.20 1.90
CA PHE A 207 3.77 -6.24 2.94
C PHE A 207 4.43 -6.91 4.16
N ALA A 208 3.95 -8.10 4.55
CA ALA A 208 4.59 -8.88 5.60
C ALA A 208 6.01 -9.30 5.22
N TRP A 209 6.28 -9.61 3.95
CA TRP A 209 7.60 -9.90 3.43
C TRP A 209 8.51 -8.68 3.48
N ASP A 210 8.05 -7.52 2.98
CA ASP A 210 8.83 -6.28 2.98
C ASP A 210 9.26 -5.90 4.41
N TYR A 211 8.33 -5.98 5.39
CA TYR A 211 8.65 -5.80 6.81
C TYR A 211 9.69 -6.81 7.29
N ALA A 212 9.47 -8.10 7.02
CA ALA A 212 10.34 -9.16 7.52
C ALA A 212 11.79 -9.04 7.00
N VAL A 213 11.95 -8.64 5.74
CA VAL A 213 13.26 -8.34 5.13
C VAL A 213 13.90 -7.13 5.81
N SER A 214 13.13 -6.07 6.02
CA SER A 214 13.63 -4.81 6.59
C SER A 214 14.19 -4.98 8.01
N VAL A 215 13.54 -5.81 8.85
CA VAL A 215 13.93 -6.02 10.25
C VAL A 215 14.73 -7.31 10.49
N GLY A 216 14.97 -8.13 9.46
CA GLY A 216 15.66 -9.41 9.58
C GLY A 216 14.85 -10.49 10.32
N ALA A 217 13.51 -10.55 10.14
CA ALA A 217 12.64 -11.53 10.79
C ALA A 217 12.66 -12.90 10.06
N ASP A 218 13.76 -13.65 10.19
CA ASP A 218 14.05 -14.89 9.44
C ASP A 218 12.91 -15.92 9.47
N LYS A 219 12.28 -16.12 10.63
CA LYS A 219 11.19 -17.09 10.78
C LYS A 219 9.97 -16.69 9.96
N LEU A 220 9.60 -15.39 9.95
CA LEU A 220 8.50 -14.87 9.15
C LEU A 220 8.83 -14.97 7.66
N MET A 221 10.05 -14.57 7.25
CA MET A 221 10.52 -14.71 5.86
C MET A 221 10.43 -16.15 5.38
N THR A 222 10.88 -17.13 6.20
CA THR A 222 10.85 -18.54 5.86
C THR A 222 9.42 -19.01 5.59
N VAL A 223 8.51 -18.75 6.54
CA VAL A 223 7.10 -19.16 6.41
C VAL A 223 6.42 -18.52 5.19
N ILE A 224 6.63 -17.22 4.98
CA ILE A 224 6.06 -16.53 3.81
C ILE A 224 6.60 -17.15 2.52
N LYS A 225 7.91 -17.32 2.40
CA LYS A 225 8.54 -17.86 1.20
C LYS A 225 8.08 -19.28 0.86
N GLU A 226 7.98 -20.14 1.86
CA GLU A 226 7.50 -21.52 1.68
C GLU A 226 6.02 -21.52 1.23
N ARG A 227 5.16 -20.79 1.96
CA ARG A 227 3.74 -20.75 1.63
C ARG A 227 3.44 -20.08 0.28
N SER A 228 4.18 -19.02 -0.08
CA SER A 228 4.04 -18.41 -1.40
C SER A 228 4.38 -19.39 -2.53
N LYS A 229 5.43 -20.19 -2.37
CA LYS A 229 5.79 -21.23 -3.34
C LYS A 229 4.73 -22.34 -3.43
N ASP A 230 4.24 -22.81 -2.27
CA ASP A 230 3.19 -23.83 -2.22
C ASP A 230 1.92 -23.37 -2.93
N PHE A 231 1.54 -22.09 -2.75
CA PHE A 231 0.33 -21.52 -3.30
C PHE A 231 0.42 -21.22 -4.80
N TYR A 232 1.55 -20.65 -5.24
CA TYR A 232 1.59 -19.92 -6.50
C TYR A 232 2.61 -20.43 -7.52
N LEU A 233 3.59 -21.27 -7.10
CA LEU A 233 4.68 -21.66 -8.02
C LEU A 233 4.18 -22.46 -9.25
N LYS A 234 3.02 -23.08 -9.15
CA LYS A 234 2.42 -23.91 -10.23
C LYS A 234 1.38 -23.16 -11.03
N ASP A 235 1.02 -21.94 -10.66
CA ASP A 235 -0.02 -21.16 -11.33
C ASP A 235 0.48 -20.70 -12.70
N GLN A 236 -0.41 -20.76 -13.69
CA GLN A 236 -0.17 -20.43 -15.08
C GLN A 236 -1.37 -19.70 -15.67
N GLU A 237 -1.14 -18.88 -16.70
CA GLU A 237 -2.17 -18.24 -17.53
C GLU A 237 -3.25 -17.50 -16.71
N CYS A 238 -2.82 -16.66 -15.73
CA CYS A 238 -3.76 -15.89 -14.90
C CYS A 238 -4.70 -15.05 -15.77
N PRO A 239 -6.04 -15.19 -15.59
CA PRO A 239 -7.01 -14.57 -16.49
C PRO A 239 -7.21 -13.07 -16.17
N ILE A 240 -6.18 -12.27 -16.31
CA ILE A 240 -6.20 -10.82 -16.02
C ILE A 240 -7.26 -10.04 -16.81
N ILE A 241 -7.73 -10.59 -17.93
CA ILE A 241 -8.82 -9.99 -18.72
C ILE A 241 -10.18 -10.06 -18.01
N TRP A 242 -10.33 -10.88 -16.97
CA TRP A 242 -11.54 -10.96 -16.16
C TRP A 242 -11.57 -9.90 -15.06
N GLU A 243 -10.44 -9.22 -14.84
CA GLU A 243 -10.35 -8.13 -13.89
C GLU A 243 -10.71 -6.78 -14.52
N PRO A 244 -11.38 -5.89 -13.77
CA PRO A 244 -11.76 -6.06 -12.36
C PRO A 244 -13.06 -6.84 -12.19
N GLY A 245 -13.28 -7.43 -10.99
CA GLY A 245 -14.60 -7.66 -10.45
C GLY A 245 -15.32 -6.34 -10.14
N GLY A 246 -16.58 -6.38 -9.70
CA GLY A 246 -17.45 -5.20 -9.62
C GLY A 246 -16.89 -3.99 -8.89
N TYR A 247 -16.17 -4.18 -7.78
CA TYR A 247 -15.57 -3.13 -6.96
C TYR A 247 -14.23 -3.57 -6.35
N ASP A 248 -13.44 -4.32 -7.11
CA ASP A 248 -12.08 -4.68 -6.72
C ASP A 248 -11.23 -3.43 -6.51
N PHE A 249 -10.37 -3.45 -5.49
CA PHE A 249 -9.32 -2.44 -5.29
C PHE A 249 -7.90 -3.02 -5.37
N LEU A 250 -7.80 -4.33 -5.57
CA LEU A 250 -6.57 -5.07 -5.85
C LEU A 250 -6.75 -5.86 -7.15
N SER A 251 -5.66 -6.06 -7.89
CA SER A 251 -5.62 -6.99 -9.03
C SER A 251 -5.08 -8.34 -8.56
N PRO A 252 -5.89 -9.39 -8.44
CA PRO A 252 -5.41 -10.70 -7.98
C PRO A 252 -4.19 -11.21 -8.75
N CYS A 253 -4.21 -11.12 -10.09
CA CYS A 253 -3.11 -11.58 -10.92
C CYS A 253 -1.83 -10.75 -10.69
N LEU A 254 -1.94 -9.42 -10.60
CA LEU A 254 -0.75 -8.57 -10.44
C LEU A 254 -0.20 -8.61 -9.01
N GLU A 255 -1.05 -8.72 -7.99
CA GLU A 255 -0.58 -8.89 -6.59
C GLU A 255 0.18 -10.21 -6.42
N GLU A 256 -0.31 -11.30 -7.04
CA GLU A 256 0.40 -12.58 -7.06
C GLU A 256 1.77 -12.45 -7.75
N ALA A 257 1.81 -11.81 -8.92
CA ALA A 257 3.06 -11.59 -9.64
C ALA A 257 4.04 -10.72 -8.82
N ALA A 258 3.55 -9.67 -8.17
CA ALA A 258 4.36 -8.77 -7.33
C ALA A 258 4.91 -9.48 -6.08
N LEU A 259 4.15 -10.37 -5.46
CA LEU A 259 4.63 -11.23 -4.37
C LEU A 259 5.70 -12.19 -4.85
N MET A 260 5.45 -12.90 -5.97
CA MET A 260 6.41 -13.88 -6.49
C MET A 260 7.72 -13.24 -6.95
N LYS A 261 7.68 -11.97 -7.44
CA LYS A 261 8.89 -11.17 -7.70
C LYS A 261 9.74 -10.97 -6.46
N ARG A 262 9.12 -10.80 -5.29
CA ARG A 262 9.81 -10.60 -4.01
C ARG A 262 10.46 -11.88 -3.46
N VAL A 263 9.77 -13.01 -3.58
CA VAL A 263 10.16 -14.27 -2.89
C VAL A 263 11.00 -15.21 -3.74
N LEU A 264 10.95 -15.09 -5.07
CA LEU A 264 11.73 -15.93 -5.99
C LEU A 264 13.08 -15.29 -6.33
N ALA A 265 14.08 -16.13 -6.61
CA ALA A 265 15.30 -15.66 -7.25
C ALA A 265 15.00 -15.11 -8.68
N PRO A 266 15.72 -14.07 -9.14
CA PRO A 266 15.41 -13.40 -10.42
C PRO A 266 15.22 -14.33 -11.61
N GLN A 267 16.08 -15.33 -11.76
CA GLN A 267 16.03 -16.29 -12.89
C GLN A 267 14.81 -17.23 -12.80
N ILE A 268 14.38 -17.56 -11.57
CA ILE A 268 13.19 -18.40 -11.34
C ILE A 268 11.94 -17.56 -11.60
N PHE A 269 11.92 -16.32 -11.14
CA PHE A 269 10.82 -15.39 -11.38
C PHE A 269 10.61 -15.15 -12.88
N SER A 270 11.68 -14.84 -13.63
CA SER A 270 11.58 -14.58 -15.07
C SER A 270 10.92 -15.74 -15.81
N LYS A 271 11.33 -16.99 -15.51
CA LYS A 271 10.72 -18.17 -16.11
C LYS A 271 9.27 -18.40 -15.66
N TRP A 272 8.97 -18.10 -14.41
CA TRP A 272 7.62 -18.31 -13.86
C TRP A 272 6.63 -17.29 -14.43
N ILE A 273 7.00 -16.01 -14.50
CA ILE A 273 6.11 -14.95 -14.99
C ILE A 273 5.75 -15.13 -16.48
N ASP A 274 6.67 -15.70 -17.29
CA ASP A 274 6.42 -16.04 -18.69
C ASP A 274 5.27 -17.07 -18.86
N GLY A 275 5.11 -17.96 -17.90
CA GLY A 275 4.00 -18.92 -17.88
C GLY A 275 2.75 -18.39 -17.19
N PHE A 276 2.91 -17.49 -16.20
CA PHE A 276 1.81 -16.99 -15.39
C PHE A 276 1.07 -15.83 -16.07
N LEU A 277 1.80 -14.86 -16.64
CA LEU A 277 1.25 -13.69 -17.34
C LEU A 277 2.01 -13.48 -18.68
N PRO A 278 1.90 -14.44 -19.63
CA PRO A 278 2.64 -14.40 -20.89
C PRO A 278 2.41 -13.12 -21.70
N GLN A 279 1.25 -12.50 -21.57
CA GLN A 279 0.91 -11.26 -22.26
C GLN A 279 1.77 -10.05 -21.86
N LEU A 280 2.41 -10.08 -20.68
CA LEU A 280 3.31 -9.00 -20.24
C LEU A 280 4.62 -8.96 -21.05
N ASN A 281 4.95 -10.02 -21.81
CA ASN A 281 6.11 -10.05 -22.71
C ASN A 281 5.90 -9.24 -23.98
N ASP A 282 4.65 -8.91 -24.32
CA ASP A 282 4.35 -8.07 -25.48
C ASP A 282 4.52 -6.59 -25.10
N ALA A 283 5.47 -5.91 -25.73
CA ALA A 283 5.65 -4.46 -25.56
C ALA A 283 4.41 -3.64 -25.99
N GLY A 284 3.48 -4.24 -26.74
CA GLY A 284 2.19 -3.68 -27.10
C GLY A 284 1.08 -3.98 -26.09
N PHE A 285 1.37 -4.68 -24.98
CA PHE A 285 0.38 -4.97 -23.93
C PHE A 285 -0.22 -3.67 -23.39
N THR A 286 -1.54 -3.66 -23.24
CA THR A 286 -2.30 -2.56 -22.64
C THR A 286 -3.21 -3.08 -21.55
N LEU A 287 -3.40 -2.29 -20.50
CA LEU A 287 -4.35 -2.53 -19.42
C LEU A 287 -5.09 -1.21 -19.17
N GLU A 288 -6.41 -1.22 -19.43
CA GLU A 288 -7.21 -0.02 -19.26
C GLU A 288 -7.48 0.25 -17.77
N PRO A 289 -7.46 1.53 -17.31
CA PRO A 289 -7.86 1.86 -15.95
C PRO A 289 -9.29 1.42 -15.63
N GLY A 290 -9.53 1.01 -14.39
CA GLY A 290 -10.87 0.81 -13.84
C GLY A 290 -11.63 2.13 -13.80
N ILE A 291 -12.90 2.12 -14.21
CA ILE A 291 -13.72 3.32 -14.35
C ILE A 291 -14.76 3.38 -13.23
N VAL A 292 -14.71 4.42 -12.40
CA VAL A 292 -15.74 4.70 -11.40
C VAL A 292 -16.95 5.32 -12.09
N SER A 293 -18.08 4.61 -12.09
CA SER A 293 -19.32 5.06 -12.73
C SER A 293 -20.17 5.97 -11.84
N ASP A 294 -20.07 5.81 -10.51
CA ASP A 294 -20.77 6.64 -9.52
C ASP A 294 -19.83 6.90 -8.33
N ARG A 295 -19.42 8.16 -8.16
CA ARG A 295 -18.51 8.58 -7.08
C ARG A 295 -19.20 8.79 -5.73
N THR A 296 -20.53 8.72 -5.69
CA THR A 296 -21.31 8.77 -4.44
C THR A 296 -21.44 7.39 -3.80
N ASP A 297 -21.16 6.32 -4.55
CA ASP A 297 -21.12 4.95 -4.04
C ASP A 297 -19.70 4.62 -3.52
N GLY A 298 -19.56 4.51 -2.20
CA GLY A 298 -18.28 4.23 -1.55
C GLY A 298 -17.63 2.90 -1.99
N LYS A 299 -18.42 1.95 -2.54
CA LYS A 299 -17.89 0.69 -3.09
C LYS A 299 -17.35 0.85 -4.51
N LEU A 300 -18.04 1.57 -5.37
CA LEU A 300 -17.58 1.78 -6.75
C LEU A 300 -16.30 2.61 -6.81
N VAL A 301 -16.06 3.51 -5.85
CA VAL A 301 -14.80 4.28 -5.70
C VAL A 301 -13.59 3.36 -5.47
N HIS A 302 -13.79 2.12 -5.05
CA HIS A 302 -12.72 1.13 -4.94
C HIS A 302 -11.92 0.95 -6.23
N LEU A 303 -12.52 1.19 -7.41
CA LEU A 303 -11.83 1.09 -8.70
C LEU A 303 -10.70 2.12 -8.88
N ASP A 304 -10.73 3.26 -8.17
CA ASP A 304 -9.56 4.15 -8.10
C ASP A 304 -8.42 3.48 -7.30
N GLY A 305 -8.74 2.79 -6.23
CA GLY A 305 -7.78 1.98 -5.49
C GLY A 305 -7.16 0.87 -6.35
N LEU A 306 -7.97 0.22 -7.19
CA LEU A 306 -7.49 -0.76 -8.16
C LEU A 306 -6.44 -0.14 -9.10
N ASN A 307 -6.66 1.07 -9.59
CA ASN A 307 -5.71 1.73 -10.47
C ASN A 307 -4.36 1.95 -9.77
N PHE A 308 -4.36 2.37 -8.51
CA PHE A 308 -3.13 2.49 -7.73
C PHE A 308 -2.47 1.14 -7.46
N SER A 309 -3.25 0.10 -7.13
CA SER A 309 -2.71 -1.24 -6.86
C SER A 309 -2.11 -1.89 -8.11
N ARG A 310 -2.73 -1.73 -9.26
CA ARG A 310 -2.17 -2.14 -10.55
C ARG A 310 -0.85 -1.42 -10.82
N ALA A 311 -0.79 -0.12 -10.57
CA ALA A 311 0.41 0.68 -10.80
C ALA A 311 1.59 0.21 -9.94
N TRP A 312 1.44 0.03 -8.63
CA TRP A 312 2.55 -0.42 -7.80
C TRP A 312 3.00 -1.84 -8.15
N SER A 313 2.06 -2.73 -8.48
CA SER A 313 2.39 -4.11 -8.87
C SER A 313 3.15 -4.16 -10.19
N LEU A 314 2.72 -3.38 -11.19
CA LEU A 314 3.42 -3.26 -12.49
C LEU A 314 4.84 -2.69 -12.31
N ASN A 315 5.01 -1.66 -11.47
CA ASN A 315 6.34 -1.10 -11.17
C ASN A 315 7.25 -2.12 -10.47
N VAL A 316 6.71 -2.91 -9.52
CA VAL A 316 7.46 -4.00 -8.86
C VAL A 316 7.89 -5.08 -9.85
N ILE A 317 6.99 -5.50 -10.77
CA ILE A 317 7.30 -6.51 -11.80
C ILE A 317 8.39 -6.00 -12.74
N ALA A 318 8.29 -4.74 -13.16
CA ALA A 318 9.23 -4.12 -14.10
C ALA A 318 10.62 -3.85 -13.51
N LYS A 319 10.70 -3.74 -12.18
CA LYS A 319 11.94 -3.38 -11.50
C LYS A 319 13.09 -4.34 -11.84
N ASP A 320 14.21 -3.78 -12.28
CA ASP A 320 15.44 -4.49 -12.65
C ASP A 320 15.28 -5.51 -13.80
N ILE A 321 14.21 -5.38 -14.63
CA ILE A 321 13.96 -6.22 -15.80
C ILE A 321 13.63 -5.35 -17.01
N GLU A 322 14.62 -5.11 -17.87
CA GLU A 322 14.51 -4.26 -19.07
C GLU A 322 13.35 -4.68 -19.99
N GLN A 323 13.12 -5.98 -20.14
CA GLN A 323 12.03 -6.55 -20.92
C GLN A 323 10.66 -6.01 -20.51
N TYR A 324 10.47 -5.68 -19.22
CA TYR A 324 9.21 -5.19 -18.65
C TYR A 324 9.16 -3.68 -18.44
N SER A 325 10.15 -2.92 -18.95
CA SER A 325 10.19 -1.45 -18.77
C SER A 325 8.95 -0.72 -19.29
N HIS A 326 8.27 -1.26 -20.33
CA HIS A 326 7.03 -0.73 -20.86
C HIS A 326 5.87 -0.74 -19.84
N LEU A 327 5.89 -1.63 -18.84
CA LEU A 327 4.87 -1.69 -17.78
C LEU A 327 4.85 -0.43 -16.91
N ASN A 328 5.99 0.26 -16.76
CA ASN A 328 6.06 1.53 -16.03
C ASN A 328 5.17 2.61 -16.69
N THR A 329 5.05 2.57 -18.01
CA THR A 329 4.19 3.50 -18.74
C THR A 329 2.71 3.22 -18.48
N ILE A 330 2.34 1.96 -18.39
CA ILE A 330 0.97 1.53 -18.02
C ILE A 330 0.70 1.93 -16.56
N ALA A 331 1.64 1.69 -15.65
CA ALA A 331 1.54 2.12 -14.25
C ALA A 331 1.29 3.63 -14.13
N ASN A 332 2.06 4.45 -14.86
CA ASN A 332 1.87 5.90 -14.90
C ASN A 332 0.48 6.31 -15.42
N LEU A 333 -0.04 5.60 -16.43
CA LEU A 333 -1.39 5.83 -16.93
C LEU A 333 -2.45 5.62 -15.84
N HIS A 334 -2.35 4.53 -15.10
CA HIS A 334 -3.27 4.22 -14.01
C HIS A 334 -3.22 5.25 -12.87
N ILE A 335 -2.01 5.66 -12.46
CA ILE A 335 -1.84 6.71 -11.43
C ILE A 335 -2.45 8.03 -11.90
N ASN A 336 -2.08 8.50 -13.11
CA ASN A 336 -2.56 9.77 -13.64
C ASN A 336 -4.09 9.79 -13.83
N TYR A 337 -4.71 8.63 -14.09
CA TYR A 337 -6.15 8.51 -14.23
C TYR A 337 -6.88 8.77 -12.91
N SER A 338 -6.42 8.17 -11.80
CA SER A 338 -7.12 8.22 -10.51
C SER A 338 -6.63 9.31 -9.56
N LEU A 339 -5.39 9.80 -9.70
CA LEU A 339 -4.79 10.78 -8.79
C LEU A 339 -5.59 12.08 -8.62
N PRO A 340 -6.19 12.67 -9.68
CA PRO A 340 -7.03 13.86 -9.53
C PRO A 340 -8.26 13.66 -8.64
N SER A 341 -8.75 12.43 -8.53
CA SER A 341 -9.99 12.08 -7.83
C SER A 341 -9.78 11.68 -6.37
N VAL A 342 -8.54 11.61 -5.88
CA VAL A 342 -8.23 11.16 -4.50
C VAL A 342 -8.81 12.11 -3.45
N VAL A 343 -8.91 13.40 -3.74
CA VAL A 343 -9.41 14.42 -2.82
C VAL A 343 -10.67 15.06 -3.40
N GLY A 344 -11.76 15.08 -2.65
CA GLY A 344 -13.00 15.76 -3.03
C GLY A 344 -14.22 14.85 -3.17
N ASP A 345 -14.06 13.53 -3.07
CA ASP A 345 -15.14 12.55 -3.06
C ASP A 345 -15.81 12.41 -1.67
N SER A 346 -16.85 11.57 -1.58
CA SER A 346 -17.50 11.26 -0.30
C SER A 346 -16.51 10.65 0.69
N TYR A 347 -16.70 10.92 2.00
CA TYR A 347 -15.83 10.42 3.07
C TYR A 347 -15.72 8.90 3.07
N GLU A 348 -16.82 8.17 2.90
CA GLU A 348 -16.82 6.69 2.89
C GLU A 348 -16.02 6.09 1.74
N GLY A 349 -15.98 6.76 0.59
CA GLY A 349 -15.22 6.31 -0.57
C GLY A 349 -13.77 6.78 -0.58
N GLY A 350 -13.49 7.96 -0.03
CA GLY A 350 -12.22 8.68 -0.23
C GLY A 350 -11.22 8.59 0.93
N HIS A 351 -11.65 8.29 2.16
CA HIS A 351 -10.81 8.38 3.37
C HIS A 351 -9.51 7.55 3.31
N TRP A 352 -9.48 6.48 2.53
CA TRP A 352 -8.35 5.55 2.41
C TRP A 352 -7.52 5.71 1.14
N LEU A 353 -8.04 6.38 0.10
CA LEU A 353 -7.39 6.45 -1.23
C LEU A 353 -6.02 7.16 -1.20
N ALA A 354 -5.83 8.12 -0.27
CA ALA A 354 -4.54 8.81 -0.17
C ALA A 354 -3.38 7.85 0.11
N SER A 355 -3.58 6.82 0.94
CA SER A 355 -2.53 5.84 1.23
C SER A 355 -2.15 5.01 0.00
N PHE A 356 -3.14 4.62 -0.80
CA PHE A 356 -2.91 3.91 -2.05
C PHE A 356 -2.18 4.79 -3.07
N ALA A 357 -2.59 6.05 -3.22
CA ALA A 357 -1.92 7.01 -4.10
C ALA A 357 -0.46 7.24 -3.67
N ILE A 358 -0.21 7.48 -2.37
CA ILE A 358 1.13 7.67 -1.82
C ILE A 358 1.98 6.42 -2.05
N TYR A 359 1.45 5.21 -1.84
CA TYR A 359 2.18 3.98 -2.06
C TYR A 359 2.53 3.78 -3.55
N ALA A 360 1.57 4.01 -4.45
CA ALA A 360 1.78 3.93 -5.89
C ALA A 360 2.80 4.95 -6.40
N LEU A 361 2.72 6.21 -5.98
CA LEU A 361 3.67 7.26 -6.34
C LEU A 361 5.09 6.94 -5.85
N ASN A 362 5.23 6.34 -4.66
CA ASN A 362 6.53 5.92 -4.14
C ASN A 362 7.09 4.69 -4.87
N SER A 363 6.26 3.85 -5.48
CA SER A 363 6.73 2.69 -6.24
C SER A 363 7.49 3.05 -7.53
N ILE A 364 7.28 4.26 -8.07
CA ILE A 364 8.00 4.81 -9.23
C ILE A 364 9.49 5.05 -8.90
N ASN A 365 9.79 5.48 -7.68
CA ASN A 365 11.14 5.85 -7.25
C ASN A 365 12.02 4.64 -6.85
N TYR A 366 11.51 3.43 -7.00
CA TYR A 366 12.31 2.20 -6.84
C TYR A 366 13.14 1.86 -8.10
N GLN A 367 13.27 2.82 -9.04
CA GLN A 367 14.13 2.69 -10.24
C GLN A 367 15.58 3.02 -9.94
#